data_2b145797ea83717c221144cfaafeda04
#
_entry.id   2b145797ea83717c221144cfaafeda04
#
_cell.length_a   1.000
_cell.length_b   1.000
_cell.length_c   1.000
_cell.angle_alpha   90.00
_cell.angle_beta   90.00
_cell.angle_gamma   90.00
#
_symmetry.space_group_name_H-M   'P 1'
#
loop_
_entity.id
_entity.type
_entity.pdbx_description
1 polymer ?
#
loop_
_entity_poly.entity_id
_entity_poly.type
_entity_poly.pdbx_seq_one_letter_code
_entity_poly.pdbx_strand_id
1 'polypeptide(L)'
;MITAVLDTETPRSTEFDRQRYAAVGRALADPKRLCVLESLAAGELSVSDLSTTVGCQVPNMSQHLAVLRSAGLVQSRRDGSTVYYRLADVRVLEAYRLIQSLARQGG
;
A
#
# COMPACT_ATOMS: atom_id res chain seq x y z
N MET A 1 15.50 19.01 -17.88
CA MET A 1 14.54 18.85 -17.34
C MET A 1 13.30 18.62 -17.98
N ILE A 2 12.58 17.81 -17.64
CA ILE A 2 11.47 17.36 -18.31
C ILE A 2 10.22 17.65 -17.66
N THR A 3 10.28 18.43 -16.70
CA THR A 3 9.18 18.66 -15.90
C THR A 3 7.97 19.21 -16.53
N ALA A 4 8.16 20.08 -17.44
CA ALA A 4 7.05 20.76 -18.07
C ALA A 4 6.12 19.81 -18.79
N VAL A 5 6.63 18.75 -19.27
CA VAL A 5 5.83 17.81 -20.02
C VAL A 5 4.78 17.16 -19.16
N LEU A 6 5.16 16.86 -17.95
CA LEU A 6 4.26 16.14 -17.07
C LEU A 6 3.07 16.97 -16.65
N ASP A 7 3.32 18.24 -16.39
CA ASP A 7 2.29 19.08 -15.84
C ASP A 7 1.15 19.33 -16.78
N THR A 8 1.44 19.40 -18.08
CA THR A 8 0.40 19.71 -19.05
C THR A 8 -0.53 18.52 -19.26
N GLU A 9 -0.07 17.32 -18.89
CA GLU A 9 -0.87 16.12 -19.11
C GLU A 9 -1.66 15.69 -17.89
N THR A 10 -1.37 16.24 -16.73
CA THR A 10 -2.00 15.79 -15.50
C THR A 10 -3.35 16.46 -15.31
N PRO A 11 -4.43 15.70 -15.21
CA PRO A 11 -5.76 16.28 -15.00
C PRO A 11 -5.83 16.98 -13.65
N ARG A 12 -6.61 18.05 -13.60
CA ARG A 12 -6.86 18.72 -12.34
C ARG A 12 -7.78 17.87 -11.47
N SER A 13 -7.52 17.87 -10.21
CA SER A 13 -8.30 17.09 -9.24
C SER A 13 -9.20 18.02 -8.45
N THR A 14 -10.29 17.45 -7.94
CA THR A 14 -11.14 18.17 -7.00
C THR A 14 -10.56 18.00 -5.60
N GLU A 15 -11.08 18.76 -4.66
CA GLU A 15 -10.68 18.58 -3.27
C GLU A 15 -11.02 17.19 -2.76
N PHE A 16 -12.17 16.66 -3.18
CA PHE A 16 -12.55 15.29 -2.79
C PHE A 16 -11.53 14.28 -3.31
N ASP A 17 -11.10 14.43 -4.56
CA ASP A 17 -10.07 13.55 -5.13
C ASP A 17 -8.77 13.64 -4.34
N ARG A 18 -8.35 14.85 -3.98
CA ARG A 18 -7.11 15.03 -3.25
C ARG A 18 -7.17 14.43 -1.85
N GLN A 19 -8.35 14.44 -1.23
CA GLN A 19 -8.52 13.77 0.06
C GLN A 19 -8.34 12.27 -0.08
N ARG A 20 -8.84 11.69 -1.17
CA ARG A 20 -8.64 10.26 -1.43
C ARG A 20 -7.17 9.94 -1.69
N TYR A 21 -6.48 10.79 -2.45
CA TYR A 21 -5.05 10.58 -2.70
C TYR A 21 -4.25 10.70 -1.40
N ALA A 22 -4.64 11.64 -0.55
CA ALA A 22 -3.98 11.80 0.75
C ALA A 22 -4.19 10.58 1.65
N ALA A 23 -5.34 9.91 1.54
CA ALA A 23 -5.57 8.69 2.29
C ALA A 23 -4.59 7.58 1.88
N VAL A 24 -4.30 7.48 0.58
CA VAL A 24 -3.27 6.56 0.10
C VAL A 24 -1.91 6.94 0.69
N GLY A 25 -1.58 8.22 0.68
CA GLY A 25 -0.33 8.71 1.26
C GLY A 25 -0.21 8.35 2.73
N ARG A 26 -1.28 8.53 3.49
CA ARG A 26 -1.27 8.19 4.92
C ARG A 26 -1.07 6.69 5.13
N ALA A 27 -1.70 5.87 4.29
CA ALA A 27 -1.54 4.42 4.40
C ALA A 27 -0.09 4.01 4.12
N LEU A 28 0.62 4.76 3.30
CA LEU A 28 2.01 4.47 2.96
C LEU A 28 2.99 5.11 3.95
N ALA A 29 2.52 5.87 4.91
CA ALA A 29 3.38 6.63 5.82
C ALA A 29 3.74 5.88 7.10
N ASP A 30 3.78 4.55 7.03
CA ASP A 30 4.10 3.72 8.20
C ASP A 30 5.00 2.57 7.75
N PRO A 31 6.19 2.40 8.38
CA PRO A 31 7.13 1.37 7.93
C PRO A 31 6.57 -0.04 7.96
N LYS A 32 5.72 -0.37 8.93
CA LYS A 32 5.16 -1.72 8.99
C LYS A 32 4.17 -1.96 7.86
N ARG A 33 3.41 -0.94 7.49
CA ARG A 33 2.50 -1.08 6.34
C ARG A 33 3.28 -1.21 5.04
N LEU A 34 4.41 -0.54 4.91
CA LEU A 34 5.27 -0.74 3.74
C LEU A 34 5.81 -2.16 3.69
N CYS A 35 6.17 -2.71 4.85
CA CYS A 35 6.63 -4.10 4.93
C CYS A 35 5.52 -5.08 4.53
N VAL A 36 4.27 -4.77 4.85
CA VAL A 36 3.14 -5.58 4.41
C VAL A 36 3.07 -5.61 2.89
N LEU A 37 3.17 -4.46 2.25
CA LEU A 37 3.11 -4.39 0.78
C LEU A 37 4.25 -5.18 0.15
N GLU A 38 5.44 -5.08 0.71
CA GLU A 38 6.58 -5.88 0.23
C GLU A 38 6.31 -7.37 0.37
N SER A 39 5.75 -7.74 1.50
CA SER A 39 5.49 -9.16 1.78
C SER A 39 4.46 -9.72 0.81
N LEU A 40 3.49 -8.92 0.41
CA LEU A 40 2.44 -9.35 -0.52
C LEU A 40 2.87 -9.32 -1.98
N ALA A 41 4.06 -8.80 -2.27
CA ALA A 41 4.52 -8.71 -3.66
C ALA A 41 4.63 -10.08 -4.32
N ALA A 42 4.95 -11.11 -3.55
CA ALA A 42 5.11 -12.46 -4.07
C ALA A 42 3.81 -13.25 -4.12
N GLY A 43 2.76 -12.74 -3.51
CA GLY A 43 1.48 -13.43 -3.50
C GLY A 43 0.71 -13.24 -2.21
N GLU A 44 -0.41 -13.93 -2.14
CA GLU A 44 -1.35 -13.82 -1.04
C GLU A 44 -0.80 -14.43 0.25
N LEU A 45 -1.06 -13.78 1.38
CA LEU A 45 -0.64 -14.28 2.69
C LEU A 45 -1.78 -14.13 3.68
N SER A 46 -1.82 -15.02 4.67
CA SER A 46 -2.79 -14.93 5.76
C SER A 46 -2.38 -13.83 6.73
N VAL A 47 -3.35 -13.37 7.53
CA VAL A 47 -3.07 -12.39 8.60
C VAL A 47 -2.00 -12.93 9.53
N SER A 48 -2.09 -14.22 9.87
CA SER A 48 -1.12 -14.85 10.77
C SER A 48 0.30 -14.81 10.17
N ASP A 49 0.42 -15.16 8.89
CA ASP A 49 1.72 -15.14 8.21
C ASP A 49 2.26 -13.71 8.14
N LEU A 50 1.40 -12.75 7.86
CA LEU A 50 1.82 -11.35 7.81
C LEU A 50 2.31 -10.87 9.17
N SER A 51 1.61 -11.26 10.24
CA SER A 51 2.03 -10.87 11.59
C SER A 51 3.42 -11.40 11.90
N THR A 52 3.70 -12.64 11.53
CA THR A 52 5.01 -13.24 11.74
C THR A 52 6.08 -12.55 10.89
N THR A 53 5.79 -12.37 9.61
CA THR A 53 6.76 -11.80 8.68
C THR A 53 7.10 -10.36 9.01
N VAL A 54 6.10 -9.57 9.34
CA VAL A 54 6.29 -8.15 9.62
C VAL A 54 6.79 -7.93 11.06
N GLY A 55 6.51 -8.87 11.94
CA GLY A 55 6.97 -8.77 13.32
C GLY A 55 6.07 -7.93 14.19
N CYS A 56 4.77 -8.11 14.08
CA CYS A 56 3.84 -7.44 14.98
C CYS A 56 2.74 -8.42 15.36
N GLN A 57 2.03 -8.10 16.43
CA GLN A 57 0.96 -8.95 16.91
C GLN A 57 -0.28 -8.83 16.06
N VAL A 58 -1.10 -9.89 16.04
CA VAL A 58 -2.27 -9.94 15.18
C VAL A 58 -3.21 -8.75 15.33
N PRO A 59 -3.53 -8.27 16.54
CA PRO A 59 -4.41 -7.10 16.63
C PRO A 59 -3.84 -5.86 15.93
N ASN A 60 -2.54 -5.65 16.06
CA ASN A 60 -1.87 -4.53 15.40
C ASN A 60 -1.83 -4.72 13.90
N MET A 61 -1.54 -5.95 13.46
CA MET A 61 -1.54 -6.27 12.02
C MET A 61 -2.93 -6.02 11.44
N SER A 62 -3.97 -6.41 12.14
CA SER A 62 -5.34 -6.20 11.66
C SER A 62 -5.64 -4.72 11.46
N GLN A 63 -5.14 -3.85 12.33
CA GLN A 63 -5.32 -2.41 12.17
C GLN A 63 -4.54 -1.89 10.96
N HIS A 64 -3.32 -2.33 10.77
CA HIS A 64 -2.54 -1.94 9.58
C HIS A 64 -3.23 -2.38 8.30
N LEU A 65 -3.77 -3.60 8.29
CA LEU A 65 -4.46 -4.13 7.12
C LEU A 65 -5.76 -3.36 6.85
N ALA A 66 -6.47 -2.94 7.91
CA ALA A 66 -7.68 -2.15 7.75
C ALA A 66 -7.37 -0.80 7.10
N VAL A 67 -6.27 -0.16 7.49
CA VAL A 67 -5.85 1.11 6.89
C VAL A 67 -5.52 0.92 5.40
N LEU A 68 -4.74 -0.10 5.08
CA LEU A 68 -4.37 -0.40 3.70
C LEU A 68 -5.59 -0.74 2.84
N ARG A 69 -6.53 -1.49 3.41
CA ARG A 69 -7.73 -1.89 2.70
C ARG A 69 -8.64 -0.69 2.44
N SER A 70 -8.81 0.19 3.43
CA SER A 70 -9.61 1.41 3.27
C SER A 70 -9.04 2.32 2.20
N ALA A 71 -7.72 2.32 2.04
CA ALA A 71 -7.08 3.12 1.01
C ALA A 71 -7.11 2.44 -0.37
N GLY A 72 -7.63 1.21 -0.45
CA GLY A 72 -7.73 0.49 -1.71
C GLY A 72 -6.45 -0.19 -2.16
N LEU A 73 -5.49 -0.37 -1.27
CA LEU A 73 -4.18 -0.92 -1.64
C LEU A 73 -4.12 -2.44 -1.51
N VAL A 74 -4.97 -3.02 -0.68
CA VAL A 74 -5.05 -4.47 -0.51
C VAL A 74 -6.49 -4.92 -0.54
N GLN A 75 -6.70 -6.21 -0.83
CA GLN A 75 -8.00 -6.86 -0.78
C GLN A 75 -7.88 -8.10 0.09
N SER A 76 -9.00 -8.51 0.67
CA SER A 76 -9.01 -9.69 1.52
C SER A 76 -10.02 -10.70 1.02
N ARG A 77 -9.81 -11.95 1.39
CA ARG A 77 -10.81 -13.01 1.22
C ARG A 77 -10.76 -13.93 2.43
N ARG A 78 -11.86 -14.57 2.70
CA ARG A 78 -11.94 -15.52 3.80
C ARG A 78 -12.05 -16.92 3.25
N ASP A 79 -11.32 -17.83 3.89
CA ASP A 79 -11.41 -19.24 3.60
C ASP A 79 -11.52 -19.95 4.94
N GLY A 80 -12.72 -20.37 5.31
CA GLY A 80 -12.99 -20.90 6.63
C GLY A 80 -12.77 -19.85 7.69
N SER A 81 -11.89 -20.13 8.65
CA SER A 81 -11.57 -19.17 9.70
C SER A 81 -10.33 -18.35 9.38
N THR A 82 -9.74 -18.55 8.20
CA THR A 82 -8.52 -17.85 7.81
C THR A 82 -8.84 -16.69 6.88
N VAL A 83 -8.24 -15.53 7.13
CA VAL A 83 -8.38 -14.37 6.26
C VAL A 83 -7.06 -14.17 5.54
N TYR A 84 -7.12 -14.08 4.22
CA TYR A 84 -5.95 -13.86 3.36
C TYR A 84 -6.01 -12.47 2.77
N TYR A 85 -4.84 -11.87 2.56
CA TYR A 85 -4.73 -10.56 1.94
C TYR A 85 -3.85 -10.64 0.70
N ARG A 86 -4.12 -9.78 -0.27
CA ARG A 86 -3.30 -9.66 -1.47
C ARG A 86 -3.28 -8.19 -1.90
N LEU A 87 -2.32 -7.82 -2.71
CA LEU A 87 -2.31 -6.49 -3.32
C LEU A 87 -3.55 -6.34 -4.20
N ALA A 88 -4.17 -5.16 -4.14
CA ALA A 88 -5.40 -4.93 -4.89
C ALA A 88 -5.18 -4.92 -6.40
N ASP A 89 -3.98 -4.50 -6.82
CA ASP A 89 -3.70 -4.27 -8.23
C ASP A 89 -2.18 -4.24 -8.38
N VAL A 90 -1.67 -4.66 -9.53
CA VAL A 90 -0.23 -4.66 -9.78
C VAL A 90 0.34 -3.25 -9.71
N ARG A 91 -0.47 -2.23 -9.95
CA ARG A 91 -0.01 -0.84 -9.88
C ARG A 91 0.42 -0.43 -8.47
N VAL A 92 -0.11 -1.11 -7.44
CA VAL A 92 0.33 -0.86 -6.06
C VAL A 92 1.82 -1.17 -5.94
N LEU A 93 2.25 -2.29 -6.51
CA LEU A 93 3.64 -2.67 -6.47
C LEU A 93 4.50 -1.74 -7.32
N GLU A 94 4.00 -1.35 -8.49
CA GLU A 94 4.71 -0.39 -9.35
C GLU A 94 4.90 0.95 -8.64
N ALA A 95 3.87 1.45 -7.98
CA ALA A 95 3.95 2.69 -7.23
C ALA A 95 4.95 2.58 -6.09
N TYR A 96 4.94 1.45 -5.39
CA TYR A 96 5.86 1.23 -4.29
C TYR A 96 7.31 1.20 -4.78
N ARG A 97 7.57 0.56 -5.91
CA ARG A 97 8.91 0.53 -6.48
C ARG A 97 9.40 1.92 -6.87
N LEU A 98 8.49 2.76 -7.35
CA LEU A 98 8.86 4.15 -7.66
C LEU A 98 9.20 4.92 -6.40
N ILE A 99 8.45 4.73 -5.32
CA ILE A 99 8.75 5.35 -4.04
C ILE A 99 10.11 4.90 -3.53
N GLN A 100 10.40 3.60 -3.63
CA GLN A 100 11.71 3.08 -3.24
C GLN A 100 12.83 3.75 -4.03
N SER A 101 12.63 3.86 -5.33
CA SER A 101 13.61 4.46 -6.22
C SER A 101 13.86 5.91 -5.86
N LEU A 102 12.81 6.67 -5.62
CA LEU A 102 12.94 8.08 -5.24
C LEU A 102 13.68 8.24 -3.92
N ALA A 103 13.35 7.41 -2.95
CA ALA A 103 13.98 7.50 -1.63
C ALA A 103 15.47 7.18 -1.70
N ARG A 104 15.83 6.19 -2.49
CA ARG A 104 17.23 5.80 -2.63
C ARG A 104 18.05 6.85 -3.35
N GLN A 105 17.46 7.52 -4.34
CA GLN A 105 18.15 8.58 -5.06
C GLN A 105 18.25 9.84 -4.21
N GLY A 106 17.23 10.10 -3.41
CA GLY A 106 17.22 11.27 -2.56
C GLY A 106 18.15 11.15 -1.35
N GLY A 107 18.52 9.93 -1.04
CA GLY A 107 19.43 9.72 0.07
C GLY A 107 20.86 9.95 -0.31
#